data_cee12c306bbc96b1ab4b8ab8cb43cd8b
#
_entry.id   cee12c306bbc96b1ab4b8ab8cb43cd8b
#
_cell.length_a   1.000
_cell.length_b   1.000
_cell.length_c   1.000
_cell.angle_alpha   90.00
_cell.angle_beta   90.00
_cell.angle_gamma   90.00
#
_symmetry.space_group_name_H-M   'P 1'
#
loop_
_entity.id
_entity.type
_entity.pdbx_description
1 polymer ?
#
loop_
_entity_poly.entity_id
_entity_poly.type
_entity_poly.pdbx_seq_one_letter_code
_entity_poly.pdbx_strand_id
1 'polypeptide(L)'
;MPPACEIDCATRTCIGGTRSDGTRWQMAPADLIQAIGSGAITCYVTLEGHAHLVMVKADPGGAKSLVTLVGDLGGLRLPPCP
;
A
#
# COMPACT_ATOMS: atom_id res chain seq x y z
N MET A 1 16.05 -9.60 -1.78
CA MET A 1 14.67 -9.54 -1.28
C MET A 1 14.25 -8.07 -1.23
N PRO A 2 13.13 -7.68 -1.84
CA PRO A 2 12.71 -6.28 -1.77
C PRO A 2 12.39 -5.86 -0.34
N PRO A 3 12.60 -4.58 0.02
CA PRO A 3 12.27 -4.10 1.34
C PRO A 3 10.78 -4.19 1.61
N ALA A 4 10.42 -4.53 2.84
CA ALA A 4 9.04 -4.60 3.28
C ALA A 4 8.66 -3.30 3.98
N CYS A 5 7.50 -2.73 3.61
CA CYS A 5 6.99 -1.49 4.17
C CYS A 5 5.57 -1.69 4.69
N GLU A 6 5.29 -1.19 5.88
CA GLU A 6 3.94 -1.20 6.40
C GLU A 6 3.19 0.06 5.96
N ILE A 7 1.98 -0.12 5.45
CA ILE A 7 1.08 1.01 5.13
C ILE A 7 0.19 1.23 6.35
N ASP A 8 0.23 2.42 6.94
CA ASP A 8 -0.55 2.75 8.12
C ASP A 8 -1.43 3.99 7.95
N CYS A 9 -1.35 4.66 6.81
CA CYS A 9 -2.23 5.79 6.50
C CYS A 9 -2.46 5.88 5.00
N ALA A 10 -3.61 6.37 4.60
CA ALA A 10 -3.94 6.53 3.19
C ALA A 10 -4.98 7.64 2.98
N THR A 11 -4.76 8.46 1.96
CA THR A 11 -5.73 9.42 1.43
C THR A 11 -5.81 9.21 -0.08
N ARG A 12 -6.64 10.01 -0.76
CA ARG A 12 -6.73 9.94 -2.22
C ARG A 12 -5.43 10.35 -2.92
N THR A 13 -4.61 11.16 -2.25
CA THR A 13 -3.41 11.75 -2.85
C THR A 13 -2.12 11.27 -2.23
N CYS A 14 -2.20 10.53 -1.12
CA CYS A 14 -1.01 10.13 -0.38
C CYS A 14 -1.24 8.80 0.33
N ILE A 15 -0.24 7.93 0.25
CA ILE A 15 -0.20 6.70 1.03
C ILE A 15 1.12 6.72 1.78
N GLY A 16 1.10 6.37 3.05
CA GLY A 16 2.28 6.39 3.87
C GLY A 16 2.35 5.24 4.85
N GLY A 17 3.48 5.14 5.49
CA GLY A 17 3.70 4.09 6.46
C GLY A 17 5.09 4.12 7.05
N THR A 18 5.51 2.97 7.55
CA THR A 18 6.78 2.82 8.25
C THR A 18 7.62 1.76 7.53
N ARG A 19 8.91 2.07 7.35
CA ARG A 19 9.89 1.11 6.82
C ARG A 19 10.35 0.16 7.93
N SER A 20 11.02 -0.91 7.54
CA SER A 20 11.54 -1.89 8.48
C SER A 20 12.56 -1.29 9.47
N ASP A 21 13.21 -0.19 9.12
CA ASP A 21 14.16 0.52 10.00
C ASP A 21 13.49 1.54 10.93
N GLY A 22 12.17 1.66 10.89
CA GLY A 22 11.42 2.59 11.73
C GLY A 22 11.20 3.97 11.12
N THR A 23 11.76 4.28 9.96
CA THR A 23 11.55 5.57 9.32
C THR A 23 10.20 5.63 8.60
N ARG A 24 9.62 6.84 8.55
CA ARG A 24 8.34 7.06 7.88
C ARG A 24 8.58 7.37 6.40
N TRP A 25 7.60 6.99 5.57
CA TRP A 25 7.61 7.28 4.15
C TRP A 25 6.22 7.69 3.70
N GLN A 26 6.16 8.46 2.61
CA GLN A 26 4.91 8.83 1.94
C GLN A 26 5.17 8.91 0.44
N MET A 27 4.17 8.54 -0.36
CA MET A 27 4.23 8.71 -1.81
C MET A 27 2.83 8.77 -2.39
N ALA A 28 2.73 9.27 -3.63
CA ALA A 28 1.47 9.29 -4.36
C ALA A 28 1.04 7.85 -4.66
N PRO A 29 -0.28 7.55 -4.68
CA PRO A 29 -0.77 6.21 -4.99
C PRO A 29 -0.23 5.64 -6.31
N ALA A 30 -0.12 6.47 -7.35
CA ALA A 30 0.41 6.02 -8.65
C ALA A 30 1.86 5.55 -8.54
N ASP A 31 2.67 6.25 -7.74
CA ASP A 31 4.07 5.88 -7.53
C ASP A 31 4.18 4.57 -6.75
N LEU A 32 3.32 4.37 -5.76
CA LEU A 32 3.30 3.14 -4.99
C LEU A 32 2.87 1.96 -5.85
N ILE A 33 1.85 2.14 -6.70
CA ILE A 33 1.40 1.11 -7.64
C ILE A 33 2.56 0.68 -8.53
N GLN A 34 3.31 1.64 -9.07
CA GLN A 34 4.44 1.35 -9.92
C GLN A 34 5.56 0.62 -9.15
N ALA A 35 5.86 1.04 -7.96
CA ALA A 35 6.91 0.43 -7.14
C ALA A 35 6.57 -1.02 -6.77
N ILE A 36 5.33 -1.29 -6.38
CA ILE A 36 4.89 -2.65 -6.04
C ILE A 36 4.82 -3.50 -7.31
N GLY A 37 4.28 -2.96 -8.39
CA GLY A 37 4.12 -3.69 -9.65
C GLY A 37 5.44 -4.07 -10.30
N SER A 38 6.48 -3.27 -10.11
CA SER A 38 7.83 -3.55 -10.62
C SER A 38 8.64 -4.49 -9.73
N GLY A 39 8.14 -4.78 -8.52
CA GLY A 39 8.86 -5.59 -7.55
C GLY A 39 9.92 -4.84 -6.76
N ALA A 40 9.96 -3.51 -6.87
CA ALA A 40 10.94 -2.70 -6.15
C ALA A 40 10.73 -2.73 -4.63
N ILE A 41 9.46 -2.80 -4.19
CA ILE A 41 9.11 -2.89 -2.77
C ILE A 41 7.96 -3.86 -2.57
N THR A 42 7.83 -4.36 -1.34
CA THR A 42 6.68 -5.15 -0.89
C THR A 42 6.01 -4.39 0.24
N CYS A 43 4.69 -4.22 0.17
CA CYS A 43 3.94 -3.53 1.21
C CYS A 43 2.93 -4.46 1.85
N TYR A 44 2.62 -4.19 3.10
CA TYR A 44 1.57 -4.89 3.83
C TYR A 44 0.82 -3.91 4.71
N VAL A 45 -0.38 -4.28 5.12
CA VAL A 45 -1.19 -3.52 6.07
C VAL A 45 -1.60 -4.44 7.20
N THR A 46 -1.52 -3.96 8.44
CA THR A 46 -1.92 -4.74 9.61
C THR A 46 -3.32 -4.36 10.03
N LEU A 47 -4.22 -5.34 10.04
CA LEU A 47 -5.63 -5.17 10.42
C LEU A 47 -5.93 -6.19 11.50
N GLU A 48 -6.42 -5.71 12.65
CA GLU A 48 -6.81 -6.58 13.77
C GLU A 48 -5.71 -7.58 14.17
N GLY A 49 -4.44 -7.15 14.11
CA GLY A 49 -3.30 -7.98 14.46
C GLY A 49 -2.82 -8.91 13.36
N HIS A 50 -3.41 -8.84 12.16
CA HIS A 50 -3.02 -9.67 11.03
C HIS A 50 -2.43 -8.83 9.91
N ALA A 51 -1.29 -9.26 9.37
CA ALA A 51 -0.67 -8.60 8.21
C ALA A 51 -1.30 -9.12 6.93
N HIS A 52 -1.66 -8.20 6.03
CA HIS A 52 -2.22 -8.51 4.73
C HIS A 52 -1.34 -7.92 3.63
N LEU A 53 -0.93 -8.74 2.70
CA LEU A 53 -0.09 -8.29 1.59
C LEU A 53 -0.88 -7.35 0.68
N VAL A 54 -0.25 -6.25 0.29
CA VAL A 54 -0.83 -5.29 -0.66
C VAL A 54 -0.34 -5.65 -2.05
N MET A 55 -1.29 -5.78 -2.99
CA MET A 55 -1.02 -6.18 -4.37
C MET A 55 -1.59 -5.15 -5.33
N VAL A 56 -1.12 -5.19 -6.57
CA VAL A 56 -1.65 -4.35 -7.65
C VAL A 56 -2.65 -5.18 -8.45
N LYS A 57 -3.86 -4.65 -8.62
CA LYS A 57 -4.90 -5.24 -9.46
C LYS A 57 -5.10 -4.35 -10.68
N ALA A 58 -5.13 -4.93 -11.87
CA ALA A 58 -5.43 -4.23 -13.11
C ALA A 58 -6.86 -4.54 -13.54
N ASP A 59 -7.63 -3.48 -13.88
CA ASP A 59 -8.97 -3.61 -14.43
C ASP A 59 -8.91 -3.95 -15.92
N PRO A 60 -10.01 -4.48 -16.50
CA PRO A 60 -10.10 -4.67 -17.94
C PRO A 60 -9.87 -3.39 -18.75
N GLY A 61 -10.17 -2.22 -18.19
CA GLY A 61 -9.92 -0.93 -18.80
C GLY A 61 -8.50 -0.41 -18.65
N GLY A 62 -7.61 -1.16 -18.02
CA GLY A 62 -6.21 -0.77 -17.84
C GLY A 62 -5.92 0.03 -16.57
N ALA A 63 -6.93 0.41 -15.80
CA ALA A 63 -6.72 1.10 -14.52
C ALA A 63 -6.13 0.12 -13.50
N LYS A 64 -5.20 0.61 -12.68
CA LYS A 64 -4.57 -0.20 -11.63
C LYS A 64 -4.95 0.33 -10.26
N SER A 65 -5.10 -0.58 -9.30
CA SER A 65 -5.45 -0.23 -7.93
C SER A 65 -4.68 -1.12 -6.96
N LEU A 66 -4.62 -0.67 -5.69
CA LEU A 66 -3.98 -1.41 -4.61
C LEU A 66 -5.06 -2.20 -3.86
N VAL A 67 -4.85 -3.49 -3.72
CA VAL A 67 -5.82 -4.40 -3.10
C VAL A 67 -5.13 -5.35 -2.13
N THR A 68 -5.91 -5.88 -1.20
CA THR A 68 -5.50 -7.00 -0.34
C THR A 68 -6.51 -8.13 -0.52
N LEU A 69 -6.25 -9.26 0.13
CA LEU A 69 -7.18 -10.40 0.09
C LEU A 69 -8.53 -10.09 0.76
N VAL A 70 -8.58 -9.05 1.60
CA VAL A 70 -9.80 -8.66 2.31
C VAL A 70 -10.51 -7.46 1.67
N GLY A 71 -9.96 -6.90 0.61
CA GLY A 71 -10.59 -5.79 -0.12
C GLY A 71 -9.61 -4.75 -0.63
N ASP A 72 -10.15 -3.72 -1.28
CA ASP A 72 -9.38 -2.60 -1.79
C ASP A 72 -8.76 -1.79 -0.65
N LEU A 73 -7.54 -1.27 -0.87
CA LEU A 73 -6.86 -0.47 0.14
C LEU A 73 -7.71 0.73 0.58
N GLY A 74 -8.39 1.38 -0.35
CA GLY A 74 -9.26 2.51 -0.06
C GLY A 74 -10.47 2.16 0.79
N GLY A 75 -10.87 0.89 0.85
CA GLY A 75 -11.99 0.42 1.67
C GLY A 75 -11.61 -0.02 3.08
N LEU A 76 -10.32 0.00 3.42
CA LEU A 76 -9.83 -0.55 4.68
C LEU A 76 -9.79 0.45 5.83
N ARG A 77 -10.43 1.59 5.73
CA ARG A 77 -10.57 2.57 6.82
C ARG A 77 -9.24 2.95 7.49
N LEU A 78 -8.18 3.06 6.71
CA LEU A 78 -6.91 3.54 7.24
C LEU A 78 -7.02 5.02 7.62
N PRO A 79 -6.32 5.47 8.68
CA PRO A 79 -6.33 6.89 9.02
C PRO A 79 -5.72 7.71 7.88
N PRO A 80 -6.09 9.00 7.76
CA PRO A 80 -5.48 9.87 6.76
C PRO A 80 -4.01 10.11 7.11
N CYS A 81 -3.18 10.27 6.08
CA CYS A 81 -1.79 10.67 6.27
C CYS A 81 -1.70 12.12 6.75
N PRO A 82 -0.79 12.43 7.68
CA PRO A 82 -0.60 13.80 8.14
C PRO A 82 -0.09 14.72 7.04
#